data_e0a19e6770357f1263053904c45417ab
#
_entry.id   e0a19e6770357f1263053904c45417ab
#
_cell.length_a   1.000
_cell.length_b   1.000
_cell.length_c   1.000
_cell.angle_alpha   90.00
_cell.angle_beta   90.00
_cell.angle_gamma   90.00
#
_symmetry.space_group_name_H-M   'P 1'
#
loop_
_entity.id
_entity.type
_entity.pdbx_description
1 polymer ?
#
loop_
_entity_poly.entity_id
_entity_poly.type
_entity_poly.pdbx_seq_one_letter_code
_entity_poly.pdbx_strand_id
1 'polypeptide(L)'
;MKKNRLYTFAAAILLASGLVSCGDSFLTEEPASSVPITGYYTDNAKMIEAMAAAYDPMQWFDYYNGWFPLNLAWDAASDDIYPGGSDTSDQGYLHEISWYGCSPTNDIKGAWTVAYSGINRSIRLMDNAEEANISEADKKSYNAEGRVLRDWYYLVLWKTWGNVPFYTENLTFPYIAEQLKADEVYNNMVTDLEEVLDSKILPMKRELTWAGRMTQAAAAMIYADYVMYQKDESRYPKALGYVKEVIASGQYKLVTDYDDLFTYATEWSDEIILDINYISAGGKRGWGDAGACGGTVIPAMIGVDGLTYVGGQETGHGPYTEFEGGWGFCVITRDAYEAFEPGDIRRDVAVLNLDTYQEEMMNRGIAVNYTGRYQNTGYFLRKYLGRPGGKADQAGDADLNWENNFHLYRYAETLLVAAELAWRT
;
A
#
# COMPACT_ATOMS: atom_id res chain seq x y z
N MET A 1 -54.41 65.64 5.61
CA MET A 1 -53.97 64.95 4.40
C MET A 1 -52.45 64.92 4.16
N LYS A 2 -51.64 65.80 4.72
CA LYS A 2 -50.13 65.80 4.53
C LYS A 2 -49.42 64.77 5.33
N LYS A 3 -49.87 64.44 6.53
CA LYS A 3 -49.16 63.42 7.42
C LYS A 3 -49.24 62.00 6.89
N ASN A 4 -50.34 61.56 6.29
CA ASN A 4 -50.48 60.19 5.79
C ASN A 4 -49.64 59.91 4.52
N ARG A 5 -49.30 60.92 3.73
CA ARG A 5 -48.39 60.76 2.58
C ARG A 5 -46.92 60.57 3.00
N LEU A 6 -46.52 61.15 4.14
CA LEU A 6 -45.18 60.99 4.66
C LEU A 6 -44.94 59.54 5.17
N TYR A 7 -45.90 58.92 5.84
CA TYR A 7 -45.83 57.55 6.30
C TYR A 7 -45.86 56.52 5.16
N THR A 8 -46.63 56.82 4.10
CA THR A 8 -46.67 55.95 2.90
C THR A 8 -45.33 56.03 2.14
N PHE A 9 -44.67 57.17 2.07
CA PHE A 9 -43.35 57.31 1.46
C PHE A 9 -42.25 56.65 2.30
N ALA A 10 -42.30 56.77 3.60
CA ALA A 10 -41.35 56.12 4.51
C ALA A 10 -41.52 54.56 4.48
N ALA A 11 -42.72 54.05 4.41
CA ALA A 11 -43.00 52.64 4.28
C ALA A 11 -42.55 52.06 2.91
N ALA A 12 -42.68 52.86 1.82
CA ALA A 12 -42.21 52.46 0.51
C ALA A 12 -40.68 52.43 0.39
N ILE A 13 -39.97 53.35 1.08
CA ILE A 13 -38.50 53.33 1.13
C ILE A 13 -37.97 52.16 1.97
N LEU A 14 -38.63 51.82 3.10
CA LEU A 14 -38.28 50.66 3.92
C LEU A 14 -38.56 49.33 3.21
N LEU A 15 -39.57 49.23 2.38
CA LEU A 15 -39.84 48.04 1.53
C LEU A 15 -38.86 47.95 0.35
N ALA A 16 -38.41 49.06 -0.22
CA ALA A 16 -37.44 49.06 -1.31
C ALA A 16 -36.00 48.74 -0.83
N SER A 17 -35.66 49.09 0.38
CA SER A 17 -34.36 48.72 0.97
C SER A 17 -34.28 47.24 1.39
N GLY A 18 -35.39 46.52 1.54
CA GLY A 18 -35.43 45.08 1.79
C GLY A 18 -35.28 44.20 0.56
N LEU A 19 -35.26 44.79 -0.64
CA LEU A 19 -35.10 44.04 -1.90
C LEU A 19 -33.68 44.09 -2.49
N VAL A 20 -32.71 44.65 -1.78
CA VAL A 20 -31.33 44.48 -2.17
C VAL A 20 -30.92 43.07 -1.67
N SER A 21 -31.29 42.06 -2.46
CA SER A 21 -30.72 40.75 -2.35
C SER A 21 -29.21 40.89 -2.48
N CYS A 22 -28.47 40.50 -1.47
CA CYS A 22 -27.02 40.31 -1.59
C CYS A 22 -26.83 39.41 -2.81
N GLY A 23 -26.19 39.90 -3.84
CA GLY A 23 -25.85 39.08 -4.99
C GLY A 23 -24.99 37.91 -4.56
N ASP A 24 -25.02 36.80 -5.31
CA ASP A 24 -24.24 35.59 -5.04
C ASP A 24 -22.75 35.87 -4.77
N SER A 25 -22.22 36.97 -5.32
CA SER A 25 -20.85 37.43 -5.06
C SER A 25 -20.57 37.92 -3.62
N PHE A 26 -21.62 38.25 -2.82
CA PHE A 26 -21.45 38.58 -1.41
C PHE A 26 -21.41 37.34 -0.51
N LEU A 27 -21.95 36.23 -0.99
CA LEU A 27 -21.98 34.94 -0.28
C LEU A 27 -20.82 34.04 -0.67
N THR A 28 -20.13 34.34 -1.76
CA THR A 28 -18.93 33.64 -2.21
C THR A 28 -17.69 34.42 -1.80
N GLU A 29 -17.20 34.15 -0.60
CA GLU A 29 -15.87 34.61 -0.17
C GLU A 29 -14.86 33.58 -0.61
N GLU A 30 -13.95 33.92 -1.53
CA GLU A 30 -12.83 33.06 -1.84
C GLU A 30 -11.93 33.00 -0.59
N PRO A 31 -11.57 31.79 -0.12
CA PRO A 31 -10.74 31.65 1.05
C PRO A 31 -9.39 32.35 0.81
N ALA A 32 -9.08 33.34 1.61
CA ALA A 32 -7.83 34.13 1.49
C ALA A 32 -6.53 33.32 1.76
N SER A 33 -6.68 32.10 2.28
CA SER A 33 -5.56 31.22 2.70
C SER A 33 -5.56 29.85 2.05
N SER A 34 -6.48 29.52 1.13
CA SER A 34 -6.49 28.24 0.42
C SER A 34 -6.68 28.46 -1.08
N VAL A 35 -5.99 27.66 -1.87
CA VAL A 35 -6.19 27.65 -3.33
C VAL A 35 -7.41 26.77 -3.61
N PRO A 36 -8.45 27.27 -4.35
CA PRO A 36 -9.56 26.44 -4.77
C PRO A 36 -9.07 25.22 -5.57
N ILE A 37 -9.63 24.06 -5.33
CA ILE A 37 -9.27 22.81 -6.07
C ILE A 37 -9.57 23.02 -7.56
N THR A 38 -10.68 23.71 -7.89
CA THR A 38 -11.03 24.03 -9.26
C THR A 38 -9.96 24.93 -9.88
N GLY A 39 -9.28 24.44 -10.90
CA GLY A 39 -8.20 25.15 -11.58
C GLY A 39 -6.84 25.11 -10.89
N TYR A 40 -6.65 24.25 -9.88
CA TYR A 40 -5.34 24.05 -9.24
C TYR A 40 -4.40 23.17 -10.08
N TYR A 41 -4.92 22.07 -10.61
CA TYR A 41 -4.14 21.09 -11.37
C TYR A 41 -4.06 21.49 -12.85
N THR A 42 -3.23 22.49 -13.17
CA THR A 42 -3.19 23.13 -14.47
C THR A 42 -2.08 22.66 -15.40
N ASP A 43 -1.06 22.02 -14.86
CA ASP A 43 0.13 21.61 -15.60
C ASP A 43 0.72 20.31 -15.06
N ASN A 44 1.77 19.77 -15.74
CA ASN A 44 2.40 18.52 -15.33
C ASN A 44 3.03 18.56 -13.92
N ALA A 45 3.52 19.70 -13.45
CA ALA A 45 4.06 19.78 -12.10
C ALA A 45 2.95 19.58 -11.05
N LYS A 46 1.80 20.19 -11.28
CA LYS A 46 0.62 20.00 -10.41
C LYS A 46 0.01 18.60 -10.55
N MET A 47 0.05 18.02 -11.74
CA MET A 47 -0.41 16.64 -11.94
C MET A 47 0.45 15.62 -11.19
N ILE A 48 1.76 15.88 -10.98
CA ILE A 48 2.61 15.05 -10.12
C ILE A 48 2.12 15.08 -8.67
N GLU A 49 1.65 16.22 -8.16
CA GLU A 49 1.03 16.31 -6.82
C GLU A 49 -0.26 15.49 -6.73
N ALA A 50 -1.13 15.55 -7.76
CA ALA A 50 -2.35 14.74 -7.83
C ALA A 50 -2.04 13.25 -7.88
N MET A 51 -1.02 12.88 -8.64
CA MET A 51 -0.53 11.52 -8.74
C MET A 51 0.02 11.02 -7.38
N ALA A 52 0.91 11.78 -6.74
CA ALA A 52 1.42 11.45 -5.42
C ALA A 52 0.27 11.24 -4.40
N ALA A 53 -0.75 12.10 -4.45
CA ALA A 53 -1.94 11.95 -3.61
C ALA A 53 -2.73 10.65 -3.88
N ALA A 54 -2.74 10.14 -5.11
CA ALA A 54 -3.42 8.89 -5.45
C ALA A 54 -2.64 7.64 -4.99
N TYR A 55 -1.30 7.70 -4.96
CA TYR A 55 -0.44 6.64 -4.44
C TYR A 55 -0.33 6.63 -2.91
N ASP A 56 -0.48 7.78 -2.27
CA ASP A 56 -0.30 7.94 -0.83
C ASP A 56 -1.08 6.91 0.02
N PRO A 57 -2.35 6.54 -0.28
CA PRO A 57 -3.04 5.50 0.47
C PRO A 57 -2.41 4.11 0.41
N MET A 58 -1.55 3.80 -0.56
CA MET A 58 -0.87 2.49 -0.59
C MET A 58 -0.04 2.28 0.68
N GLN A 59 0.68 3.30 1.13
CA GLN A 59 1.47 3.23 2.37
C GLN A 59 0.61 3.23 3.64
N TRP A 60 -0.67 3.64 3.57
CA TRP A 60 -1.55 3.68 4.74
C TRP A 60 -2.06 2.30 5.15
N PHE A 61 -2.02 1.30 4.28
CA PHE A 61 -2.38 -0.08 4.63
C PHE A 61 -1.55 -0.66 5.76
N ASP A 62 -0.41 -0.10 6.04
CA ASP A 62 0.53 -0.51 7.05
C ASP A 62 0.20 0.08 8.44
N TYR A 63 -0.47 1.24 8.50
CA TYR A 63 -0.58 1.97 9.75
C TYR A 63 -1.95 2.59 10.02
N TYR A 64 -2.76 2.84 8.99
CA TYR A 64 -3.99 3.62 9.14
C TYR A 64 -5.00 2.96 10.07
N ASN A 65 -5.46 3.73 11.08
CA ASN A 65 -6.57 3.40 11.99
C ASN A 65 -6.34 2.18 12.88
N GLY A 66 -5.16 1.98 13.40
CA GLY A 66 -4.88 1.00 14.43
C GLY A 66 -3.66 0.12 14.21
N TRP A 67 -2.62 0.56 13.50
CA TRP A 67 -1.36 -0.17 13.42
C TRP A 67 -1.44 -1.47 12.63
N PHE A 68 -1.96 -1.41 11.43
CA PHE A 68 -2.47 -2.54 10.74
C PHE A 68 -1.76 -2.78 9.40
N PRO A 69 -0.58 -3.36 9.37
CA PRO A 69 -0.07 -3.88 8.12
C PRO A 69 -1.02 -4.94 7.58
N LEU A 70 -1.76 -4.60 6.53
CA LEU A 70 -2.70 -5.52 5.88
C LEU A 70 -2.03 -6.84 5.49
N ASN A 71 -0.76 -6.77 5.11
CA ASN A 71 0.02 -7.95 4.75
C ASN A 71 0.19 -8.91 5.94
N LEU A 72 0.49 -8.38 7.13
CA LEU A 72 0.59 -9.20 8.34
C LEU A 72 -0.76 -9.81 8.75
N ALA A 73 -1.86 -9.12 8.45
CA ALA A 73 -3.19 -9.67 8.65
C ALA A 73 -3.47 -10.88 7.75
N TRP A 74 -3.08 -10.80 6.48
CA TRP A 74 -3.21 -11.93 5.56
C TRP A 74 -2.27 -13.09 5.92
N ASP A 75 -1.04 -12.79 6.34
CA ASP A 75 -0.11 -13.80 6.86
C ASP A 75 -0.71 -14.51 8.09
N ALA A 76 -1.26 -13.77 9.04
CA ALA A 76 -1.90 -14.33 10.23
C ALA A 76 -3.17 -15.18 9.91
N ALA A 77 -3.77 -15.02 8.72
CA ALA A 77 -4.85 -15.86 8.23
C ALA A 77 -4.37 -17.21 7.68
N SER A 78 -3.05 -17.40 7.50
CA SER A 78 -2.45 -18.65 7.02
C SER A 78 -2.11 -19.60 8.16
N ASP A 79 -1.82 -20.86 7.81
CA ASP A 79 -1.33 -21.87 8.76
C ASP A 79 0.17 -21.69 9.09
N ASP A 80 0.86 -20.80 8.37
CA ASP A 80 2.30 -20.62 8.45
C ASP A 80 2.73 -19.66 9.56
N ILE A 81 1.82 -18.82 10.06
CA ILE A 81 2.12 -17.70 10.97
C ILE A 81 1.21 -17.72 12.19
N TYR A 82 1.80 -17.55 13.38
CA TYR A 82 1.06 -17.20 14.59
C TYR A 82 1.02 -15.68 14.79
N PRO A 83 -0.09 -15.10 15.26
CA PRO A 83 -0.19 -13.66 15.53
C PRO A 83 0.89 -13.10 16.46
N GLY A 84 1.26 -13.81 17.54
CA GLY A 84 2.30 -13.37 18.46
C GLY A 84 1.86 -12.22 19.37
N GLY A 85 2.76 -11.25 19.60
CA GLY A 85 2.55 -10.13 20.52
C GLY A 85 2.73 -10.50 21.98
N SER A 86 2.21 -9.71 22.93
CA SER A 86 2.31 -10.00 24.38
C SER A 86 1.30 -11.05 24.84
N ASP A 87 0.08 -11.00 24.30
CA ASP A 87 -1.02 -11.93 24.57
C ASP A 87 -2.13 -11.79 23.51
N THR A 88 -3.24 -12.50 23.67
CA THR A 88 -4.35 -12.50 22.71
C THR A 88 -5.12 -11.17 22.59
N SER A 89 -4.91 -10.22 23.52
CA SER A 89 -5.51 -8.89 23.45
C SER A 89 -4.61 -7.87 22.72
N ASP A 90 -3.33 -8.19 22.60
CA ASP A 90 -2.36 -7.35 21.92
C ASP A 90 -2.55 -7.49 20.40
N GLN A 91 -3.01 -6.42 19.75
CA GLN A 91 -3.44 -6.46 18.35
C GLN A 91 -4.50 -7.56 18.12
N GLY A 92 -5.53 -7.57 18.95
CA GLY A 92 -6.56 -8.62 18.99
C GLY A 92 -7.17 -8.99 17.65
N TYR A 93 -7.20 -8.07 16.68
CA TYR A 93 -7.67 -8.34 15.32
C TYR A 93 -6.81 -9.37 14.56
N LEU A 94 -5.48 -9.44 14.80
CA LEU A 94 -4.63 -10.47 14.19
C LEU A 94 -5.03 -11.86 14.70
N HIS A 95 -5.36 -11.96 15.99
CA HIS A 95 -5.86 -13.19 16.58
C HIS A 95 -7.24 -13.57 16.04
N GLU A 96 -8.17 -12.60 15.91
CA GLU A 96 -9.47 -12.84 15.32
C GLU A 96 -9.38 -13.33 13.86
N ILE A 97 -8.50 -12.74 13.05
CA ILE A 97 -8.24 -13.19 11.68
C ILE A 97 -7.68 -14.62 11.69
N SER A 98 -6.68 -14.90 12.51
CA SER A 98 -6.06 -16.22 12.63
C SER A 98 -7.06 -17.30 13.06
N TRP A 99 -8.07 -16.93 13.85
CA TRP A 99 -9.13 -17.85 14.29
C TRP A 99 -10.34 -17.88 13.34
N TYR A 100 -10.28 -17.17 12.21
CA TYR A 100 -11.42 -16.98 11.31
C TYR A 100 -12.66 -16.40 12.01
N GLY A 101 -12.44 -15.58 13.04
CA GLY A 101 -13.47 -14.98 13.89
C GLY A 101 -14.01 -13.64 13.39
N CYS A 102 -13.53 -13.15 12.23
CA CYS A 102 -13.97 -11.88 11.67
C CYS A 102 -15.48 -11.89 11.35
N SER A 103 -16.12 -10.76 11.58
CA SER A 103 -17.55 -10.56 11.37
C SER A 103 -17.80 -9.15 10.82
N PRO A 104 -19.02 -8.84 10.33
CA PRO A 104 -19.35 -7.49 9.86
C PRO A 104 -19.18 -6.37 10.91
N THR A 105 -19.06 -6.71 12.17
CA THR A 105 -18.86 -5.76 13.28
C THR A 105 -17.47 -5.82 13.89
N ASN A 106 -16.67 -6.79 13.48
CA ASN A 106 -15.29 -7.01 13.95
C ASN A 106 -14.43 -7.43 12.75
N ASP A 107 -14.04 -6.47 11.95
CA ASP A 107 -13.28 -6.65 10.71
C ASP A 107 -12.08 -5.69 10.63
N ILE A 108 -11.35 -5.79 9.52
CA ILE A 108 -10.23 -4.91 9.18
C ILE A 108 -10.69 -3.59 8.56
N LYS A 109 -11.63 -2.92 9.22
CA LYS A 109 -12.27 -1.68 8.77
C LYS A 109 -11.29 -0.60 8.28
N GLY A 110 -10.09 -0.53 8.87
CA GLY A 110 -9.05 0.39 8.41
C GLY A 110 -8.70 0.18 6.94
N ALA A 111 -8.49 -1.06 6.53
CA ALA A 111 -8.15 -1.40 5.14
C ALA A 111 -9.28 -1.01 4.15
N TRP A 112 -10.54 -1.18 4.54
CA TRP A 112 -11.70 -0.68 3.77
C TRP A 112 -11.62 0.82 3.53
N THR A 113 -11.40 1.60 4.58
CA THR A 113 -11.32 3.07 4.49
C THR A 113 -10.15 3.51 3.61
N VAL A 114 -9.00 2.87 3.74
CA VAL A 114 -7.80 3.15 2.94
C VAL A 114 -8.06 2.85 1.46
N ALA A 115 -8.62 1.69 1.14
CA ALA A 115 -8.90 1.30 -0.23
C ALA A 115 -9.85 2.29 -0.93
N TYR A 116 -10.95 2.68 -0.27
CA TYR A 116 -11.87 3.68 -0.84
C TYR A 116 -11.26 5.08 -0.93
N SER A 117 -10.36 5.46 -0.02
CA SER A 117 -9.59 6.69 -0.17
C SER A 117 -8.72 6.63 -1.43
N GLY A 118 -8.05 5.51 -1.67
CA GLY A 118 -7.25 5.28 -2.87
C GLY A 118 -8.09 5.33 -4.16
N ILE A 119 -9.24 4.66 -4.18
CA ILE A 119 -10.17 4.68 -5.33
C ILE A 119 -10.59 6.12 -5.65
N ASN A 120 -11.06 6.87 -4.65
CA ASN A 120 -11.50 8.25 -4.85
C ASN A 120 -10.37 9.14 -5.38
N ARG A 121 -9.16 9.02 -4.83
CA ARG A 121 -7.99 9.80 -5.25
C ARG A 121 -7.53 9.41 -6.66
N SER A 122 -7.62 8.14 -7.03
CA SER A 122 -7.31 7.67 -8.39
C SER A 122 -8.29 8.24 -9.42
N ILE A 123 -9.59 8.27 -9.10
CA ILE A 123 -10.61 8.90 -9.95
C ILE A 123 -10.36 10.41 -10.09
N ARG A 124 -10.01 11.10 -8.99
CA ARG A 124 -9.67 12.53 -9.03
C ARG A 124 -8.41 12.81 -9.86
N LEU A 125 -7.42 11.91 -9.82
CA LEU A 125 -6.24 12.01 -10.70
C LEU A 125 -6.64 12.02 -12.17
N MET A 126 -7.56 11.13 -12.57
CA MET A 126 -8.04 11.04 -13.94
C MET A 126 -8.85 12.29 -14.35
N ASP A 127 -9.78 12.74 -13.50
CA ASP A 127 -10.58 13.95 -13.78
C ASP A 127 -9.68 15.20 -13.86
N ASN A 128 -8.74 15.36 -12.95
CA ASN A 128 -7.81 16.50 -12.97
C ASN A 128 -6.93 16.48 -14.24
N ALA A 129 -6.52 15.29 -14.70
CA ALA A 129 -5.72 15.16 -15.93
C ALA A 129 -6.53 15.57 -17.17
N GLU A 130 -7.81 15.25 -17.21
CA GLU A 130 -8.68 15.63 -18.32
C GLU A 130 -8.83 17.15 -18.44
N GLU A 131 -8.96 17.85 -17.29
CA GLU A 131 -9.11 19.29 -17.21
C GLU A 131 -7.78 20.07 -17.35
N ALA A 132 -6.62 19.43 -17.10
CA ALA A 132 -5.33 20.08 -17.11
C ALA A 132 -4.90 20.52 -18.52
N ASN A 133 -4.15 21.63 -18.59
CA ASN A 133 -3.55 22.10 -19.82
C ASN A 133 -2.21 21.40 -20.08
N ILE A 134 -2.26 20.10 -20.36
CA ILE A 134 -1.14 19.22 -20.65
C ILE A 134 -1.36 18.54 -22.02
N SER A 135 -0.34 17.82 -22.50
CA SER A 135 -0.48 17.10 -23.77
C SER A 135 -1.50 15.96 -23.70
N GLU A 136 -2.17 15.66 -24.82
CA GLU A 136 -3.09 14.52 -24.92
C GLU A 136 -2.39 13.17 -24.60
N ALA A 137 -1.08 13.07 -24.85
CA ALA A 137 -0.30 11.90 -24.47
C ALA A 137 -0.17 11.79 -22.94
N ASP A 138 0.08 12.91 -22.25
CA ASP A 138 0.16 12.95 -20.79
C ASP A 138 -1.20 12.65 -20.16
N LYS A 139 -2.29 13.22 -20.68
CA LYS A 139 -3.68 12.92 -20.22
C LYS A 139 -3.96 11.42 -20.28
N LYS A 140 -3.67 10.79 -21.43
CA LYS A 140 -3.83 9.34 -21.60
C LYS A 140 -2.97 8.54 -20.63
N SER A 141 -1.73 8.99 -20.37
CA SER A 141 -0.84 8.34 -19.44
C SER A 141 -1.34 8.40 -17.99
N TYR A 142 -1.78 9.59 -17.52
CA TYR A 142 -2.36 9.73 -16.19
C TYR A 142 -3.68 8.97 -16.03
N ASN A 143 -4.51 8.94 -17.09
CA ASN A 143 -5.74 8.16 -17.10
C ASN A 143 -5.45 6.66 -16.97
N ALA A 144 -4.58 6.11 -17.81
CA ALA A 144 -4.22 4.70 -17.74
C ALA A 144 -3.61 4.31 -16.39
N GLU A 145 -2.75 5.16 -15.83
CA GLU A 145 -2.13 4.95 -14.52
C GLU A 145 -3.16 5.02 -13.38
N GLY A 146 -4.06 5.99 -13.42
CA GLY A 146 -5.15 6.14 -12.44
C GLY A 146 -6.12 4.96 -12.47
N ARG A 147 -6.43 4.41 -13.65
CA ARG A 147 -7.25 3.20 -13.81
C ARG A 147 -6.59 1.99 -13.14
N VAL A 148 -5.33 1.70 -13.44
CA VAL A 148 -4.61 0.56 -12.85
C VAL A 148 -4.51 0.70 -11.33
N LEU A 149 -4.25 1.91 -10.83
CA LEU A 149 -4.16 2.18 -9.40
C LEU A 149 -5.52 1.98 -8.70
N ARG A 150 -6.61 2.50 -9.28
CA ARG A 150 -7.99 2.27 -8.80
C ARG A 150 -8.31 0.78 -8.75
N ASP A 151 -7.96 0.05 -9.79
CA ASP A 151 -8.27 -1.37 -9.92
C ASP A 151 -7.44 -2.21 -8.93
N TRP A 152 -6.23 -1.78 -8.60
CA TRP A 152 -5.48 -2.39 -7.51
C TRP A 152 -6.15 -2.19 -6.14
N TYR A 153 -6.68 -0.99 -5.85
CA TYR A 153 -7.45 -0.78 -4.61
C TYR A 153 -8.73 -1.62 -4.57
N TYR A 154 -9.40 -1.78 -5.72
CA TYR A 154 -10.54 -2.70 -5.82
C TYR A 154 -10.12 -4.17 -5.67
N LEU A 155 -8.92 -4.58 -6.11
CA LEU A 155 -8.40 -5.93 -5.88
C LEU A 155 -8.31 -6.24 -4.39
N VAL A 156 -7.81 -5.29 -3.58
CA VAL A 156 -7.76 -5.42 -2.12
C VAL A 156 -9.15 -5.59 -1.54
N LEU A 157 -10.10 -4.73 -1.91
CA LEU A 157 -11.49 -4.82 -1.45
C LEU A 157 -12.17 -6.12 -1.86
N TRP A 158 -12.02 -6.48 -3.11
CA TRP A 158 -12.65 -7.66 -3.70
C TRP A 158 -12.14 -8.97 -3.09
N LYS A 159 -10.83 -9.10 -2.92
CA LYS A 159 -10.24 -10.28 -2.25
C LYS A 159 -10.66 -10.40 -0.79
N THR A 160 -10.88 -9.29 -0.11
CA THR A 160 -11.16 -9.28 1.33
C THR A 160 -12.64 -9.39 1.63
N TRP A 161 -13.52 -8.70 0.88
CA TRP A 161 -14.97 -8.63 1.18
C TRP A 161 -15.87 -9.19 0.08
N GLY A 162 -15.37 -9.39 -1.12
CA GLY A 162 -16.15 -9.87 -2.27
C GLY A 162 -17.13 -8.83 -2.79
N ASN A 163 -18.32 -8.76 -2.20
CA ASN A 163 -19.35 -7.78 -2.58
C ASN A 163 -19.05 -6.42 -1.98
N VAL A 164 -18.84 -5.41 -2.82
CA VAL A 164 -18.44 -4.08 -2.36
C VAL A 164 -19.17 -2.96 -3.12
N PRO A 165 -19.38 -1.78 -2.52
CA PRO A 165 -19.82 -0.59 -3.25
C PRO A 165 -18.86 -0.28 -4.39
N PHE A 166 -19.41 -0.12 -5.60
CA PHE A 166 -18.62 0.04 -6.80
C PHE A 166 -18.94 1.34 -7.55
N TYR A 167 -17.92 2.10 -7.91
CA TYR A 167 -18.04 3.31 -8.70
C TYR A 167 -16.72 3.61 -9.43
N THR A 168 -16.83 4.21 -10.60
CA THR A 168 -15.68 4.59 -11.46
C THR A 168 -15.61 6.08 -11.72
N GLU A 169 -16.57 6.84 -11.21
CA GLU A 169 -16.66 8.29 -11.30
C GLU A 169 -16.82 8.88 -9.89
N ASN A 170 -16.47 10.15 -9.69
CA ASN A 170 -16.63 10.80 -8.40
C ASN A 170 -18.12 10.84 -8.01
N LEU A 171 -18.40 10.33 -6.81
CA LEU A 171 -19.75 10.32 -6.27
C LEU A 171 -20.23 11.76 -6.00
N THR A 172 -21.49 12.02 -6.32
CA THR A 172 -22.22 13.24 -5.95
C THR A 172 -23.12 12.98 -4.75
N PHE A 173 -23.59 14.04 -4.08
CA PHE A 173 -24.54 13.88 -2.98
C PHE A 173 -25.73 13.01 -3.41
N PRO A 174 -26.11 12.00 -2.66
CA PRO A 174 -25.77 11.70 -1.25
C PRO A 174 -24.52 10.83 -1.03
N TYR A 175 -23.58 10.73 -1.99
CA TYR A 175 -22.32 9.99 -1.90
C TYR A 175 -22.49 8.48 -1.60
N ILE A 176 -23.52 7.89 -2.18
CA ILE A 176 -23.85 6.47 -2.01
C ILE A 176 -23.58 5.75 -3.34
N ALA A 177 -22.78 4.70 -3.31
CA ALA A 177 -22.58 3.81 -4.42
C ALA A 177 -23.38 2.51 -4.22
N GLU A 178 -23.83 1.91 -5.32
CA GLU A 178 -24.45 0.59 -5.31
C GLU A 178 -23.40 -0.49 -4.94
N GLN A 179 -23.80 -1.42 -4.10
CA GLN A 179 -23.00 -2.59 -3.82
C GLN A 179 -23.17 -3.61 -4.96
N LEU A 180 -22.10 -3.91 -5.67
CA LEU A 180 -22.07 -4.97 -6.66
C LEU A 180 -21.70 -6.31 -6.04
N LYS A 181 -22.12 -7.39 -6.70
CA LYS A 181 -21.65 -8.73 -6.38
C LYS A 181 -20.19 -8.92 -6.78
N ALA A 182 -19.49 -9.83 -6.10
CA ALA A 182 -18.08 -10.11 -6.36
C ALA A 182 -17.77 -10.37 -7.84
N ASP A 183 -18.61 -11.18 -8.52
CA ASP A 183 -18.44 -11.47 -9.94
C ASP A 183 -18.63 -10.24 -10.84
N GLU A 184 -19.52 -9.32 -10.46
CA GLU A 184 -19.74 -8.08 -11.20
C GLU A 184 -18.55 -7.14 -11.02
N VAL A 185 -18.01 -7.00 -9.80
CA VAL A 185 -16.78 -6.25 -9.52
C VAL A 185 -15.63 -6.81 -10.33
N TYR A 186 -15.42 -8.13 -10.28
CA TYR A 186 -14.40 -8.83 -11.05
C TYR A 186 -14.49 -8.51 -12.55
N ASN A 187 -15.68 -8.69 -13.16
CA ASN A 187 -15.85 -8.47 -14.58
C ASN A 187 -15.59 -7.02 -15.00
N ASN A 188 -15.98 -6.04 -14.18
CA ASN A 188 -15.67 -4.64 -14.44
C ASN A 188 -14.15 -4.41 -14.42
N MET A 189 -13.45 -4.91 -13.40
CA MET A 189 -12.01 -4.66 -13.22
C MET A 189 -11.17 -5.33 -14.29
N VAL A 190 -11.45 -6.60 -14.62
CA VAL A 190 -10.66 -7.30 -15.66
C VAL A 190 -10.90 -6.70 -17.06
N THR A 191 -12.11 -6.21 -17.34
CA THR A 191 -12.40 -5.53 -18.61
C THR A 191 -11.65 -4.20 -18.69
N ASP A 192 -11.63 -3.44 -17.60
CA ASP A 192 -10.92 -2.17 -17.53
C ASP A 192 -9.40 -2.36 -17.70
N LEU A 193 -8.82 -3.33 -17.00
CA LEU A 193 -7.41 -3.68 -17.12
C LEU A 193 -7.04 -4.20 -18.52
N GLU A 194 -7.92 -4.97 -19.17
CA GLU A 194 -7.71 -5.40 -20.55
C GLU A 194 -7.59 -4.21 -21.51
N GLU A 195 -8.46 -3.22 -21.39
CA GLU A 195 -8.39 -2.01 -22.20
C GLU A 195 -7.08 -1.23 -21.99
N VAL A 196 -6.64 -1.09 -20.73
CA VAL A 196 -5.37 -0.43 -20.42
C VAL A 196 -4.20 -1.22 -21.00
N LEU A 197 -4.14 -2.53 -20.78
CA LEU A 197 -3.08 -3.41 -21.27
C LEU A 197 -2.98 -3.45 -22.80
N ASP A 198 -4.13 -3.53 -23.48
CA ASP A 198 -4.20 -3.55 -24.94
C ASP A 198 -3.83 -2.20 -25.55
N SER A 199 -4.04 -1.08 -24.84
CA SER A 199 -3.68 0.27 -25.30
C SER A 199 -2.16 0.50 -25.41
N LYS A 200 -1.35 -0.22 -24.65
CA LYS A 200 0.12 -0.08 -24.54
C LYS A 200 0.58 1.36 -24.19
N ILE A 201 -0.26 2.14 -23.51
CA ILE A 201 0.06 3.53 -23.12
C ILE A 201 1.09 3.56 -21.99
N LEU A 202 1.00 2.64 -21.01
CA LEU A 202 1.95 2.58 -19.93
C LEU A 202 3.29 1.99 -20.38
N PRO A 203 4.43 2.53 -19.92
CA PRO A 203 5.73 1.93 -20.21
C PRO A 203 5.85 0.57 -19.51
N MET A 204 6.60 -0.37 -20.12
CA MET A 204 6.83 -1.68 -19.53
C MET A 204 7.54 -1.60 -18.16
N LYS A 205 8.53 -0.72 -18.06
CA LYS A 205 9.26 -0.36 -16.84
C LYS A 205 9.52 1.14 -16.84
N ARG A 206 9.64 1.74 -15.68
CA ARG A 206 9.99 3.16 -15.53
C ARG A 206 11.46 3.31 -15.14
N GLU A 207 12.03 4.47 -15.45
CA GLU A 207 13.32 4.88 -14.92
C GLU A 207 13.28 5.02 -13.40
N LEU A 208 14.42 4.90 -12.73
CA LEU A 208 14.55 4.89 -11.26
C LEU A 208 13.91 6.12 -10.60
N THR A 209 14.01 7.31 -11.22
CA THR A 209 13.37 8.54 -10.72
C THR A 209 11.85 8.48 -10.64
N TRP A 210 11.24 7.52 -11.31
CA TRP A 210 9.79 7.28 -11.34
C TRP A 210 9.42 5.86 -10.89
N ALA A 211 10.35 5.19 -10.20
CA ALA A 211 10.09 3.87 -9.63
C ALA A 211 8.90 3.90 -8.66
N GLY A 212 8.19 2.79 -8.54
CA GLY A 212 6.98 2.67 -7.73
C GLY A 212 5.67 3.12 -8.40
N ARG A 213 5.73 3.77 -9.56
CA ARG A 213 4.53 4.11 -10.35
C ARG A 213 4.06 2.91 -11.17
N MET A 214 2.73 2.84 -11.41
CA MET A 214 2.13 1.79 -12.23
C MET A 214 2.77 1.73 -13.63
N THR A 215 3.00 0.52 -14.08
CA THR A 215 3.61 0.18 -15.37
C THR A 215 2.75 -0.84 -16.09
N GLN A 216 3.07 -1.10 -17.36
CA GLN A 216 2.46 -2.20 -18.13
C GLN A 216 2.70 -3.55 -17.42
N ALA A 217 3.88 -3.75 -16.82
CA ALA A 217 4.19 -4.97 -16.08
C ALA A 217 3.35 -5.08 -14.80
N ALA A 218 3.20 -3.99 -14.04
CA ALA A 218 2.35 -3.98 -12.85
C ALA A 218 0.88 -4.28 -13.21
N ALA A 219 0.35 -3.64 -14.26
CA ALA A 219 -1.00 -3.91 -14.75
C ALA A 219 -1.20 -5.37 -15.17
N ALA A 220 -0.19 -5.98 -15.85
CA ALA A 220 -0.23 -7.39 -16.24
C ALA A 220 -0.27 -8.34 -15.04
N MET A 221 0.49 -8.03 -13.99
CA MET A 221 0.49 -8.84 -12.77
C MET A 221 -0.82 -8.68 -11.98
N ILE A 222 -1.36 -7.47 -11.86
CA ILE A 222 -2.66 -7.21 -11.23
C ILE A 222 -3.79 -7.94 -11.99
N TYR A 223 -3.77 -7.89 -13.31
CA TYR A 223 -4.73 -8.64 -14.14
C TYR A 223 -4.61 -10.16 -13.92
N ALA A 224 -3.40 -10.70 -13.94
CA ALA A 224 -3.17 -12.12 -13.71
C ALA A 224 -3.64 -12.54 -12.30
N ASP A 225 -3.42 -11.69 -11.29
CA ASP A 225 -3.88 -11.92 -9.93
C ASP A 225 -5.42 -12.00 -9.85
N TYR A 226 -6.15 -11.08 -10.49
CA TYR A 226 -7.61 -11.14 -10.60
C TYR A 226 -8.07 -12.45 -11.24
N VAL A 227 -7.51 -12.77 -12.39
CA VAL A 227 -7.93 -13.93 -13.22
C VAL A 227 -7.65 -15.25 -12.52
N MET A 228 -6.48 -15.37 -11.88
CA MET A 228 -6.10 -16.60 -11.18
C MET A 228 -6.87 -16.77 -9.86
N TYR A 229 -7.09 -15.71 -9.12
CA TYR A 229 -7.88 -15.77 -7.87
C TYR A 229 -9.34 -16.13 -8.14
N GLN A 230 -9.95 -15.54 -9.18
CA GLN A 230 -11.31 -15.87 -9.64
C GLN A 230 -11.38 -17.29 -10.25
N LYS A 231 -10.24 -17.86 -10.65
CA LYS A 231 -10.17 -19.12 -11.41
C LYS A 231 -10.91 -19.06 -12.75
N ASP A 232 -10.83 -17.89 -13.42
CA ASP A 232 -11.44 -17.69 -14.73
C ASP A 232 -10.57 -18.32 -15.84
N GLU A 233 -10.75 -19.61 -16.05
CA GLU A 233 -10.00 -20.38 -17.05
C GLU A 233 -10.16 -19.81 -18.47
N SER A 234 -11.27 -19.13 -18.76
CA SER A 234 -11.51 -18.55 -20.09
C SER A 234 -10.53 -17.42 -20.40
N ARG A 235 -9.99 -16.74 -19.38
CA ARG A 235 -9.03 -15.65 -19.48
C ARG A 235 -7.58 -16.08 -19.25
N TYR A 236 -7.30 -17.31 -18.88
CA TYR A 236 -5.91 -17.79 -18.68
C TYR A 236 -5.01 -17.59 -19.91
N PRO A 237 -5.45 -17.88 -21.16
CA PRO A 237 -4.60 -17.61 -22.33
C PRO A 237 -4.24 -16.13 -22.51
N LYS A 238 -5.17 -15.22 -22.18
CA LYS A 238 -4.95 -13.78 -22.25
C LYS A 238 -4.00 -13.31 -21.16
N ALA A 239 -4.20 -13.77 -19.92
CA ALA A 239 -3.30 -13.48 -18.81
C ALA A 239 -1.87 -13.97 -19.10
N LEU A 240 -1.73 -15.19 -19.62
CA LEU A 240 -0.45 -15.72 -20.06
C LEU A 240 0.21 -14.85 -21.16
N GLY A 241 -0.60 -14.32 -22.08
CA GLY A 241 -0.13 -13.41 -23.11
C GLY A 241 0.53 -12.16 -22.53
N TYR A 242 -0.16 -11.47 -21.63
CA TYR A 242 0.35 -10.26 -20.97
C TYR A 242 1.60 -10.54 -20.12
N VAL A 243 1.60 -11.61 -19.34
CA VAL A 243 2.75 -11.99 -18.51
C VAL A 243 3.95 -12.37 -19.36
N LYS A 244 3.75 -13.06 -20.49
CA LYS A 244 4.82 -13.34 -21.46
C LYS A 244 5.40 -12.08 -22.10
N GLU A 245 4.61 -11.03 -22.30
CA GLU A 245 5.13 -9.74 -22.77
C GLU A 245 6.09 -9.11 -21.76
N VAL A 246 5.78 -9.21 -20.45
CA VAL A 246 6.71 -8.76 -19.40
C VAL A 246 8.03 -9.50 -19.49
N ILE A 247 7.99 -10.83 -19.62
CA ILE A 247 9.18 -11.68 -19.74
C ILE A 247 9.95 -11.32 -21.02
N ALA A 248 9.27 -11.24 -22.17
CA ALA A 248 9.87 -10.95 -23.47
C ALA A 248 10.48 -9.55 -23.56
N SER A 249 10.05 -8.62 -22.70
CA SER A 249 10.61 -7.26 -22.67
C SER A 249 12.10 -7.23 -22.31
N GLY A 250 12.59 -8.23 -21.58
CA GLY A 250 13.96 -8.29 -21.09
C GLY A 250 14.36 -7.18 -20.12
N GLN A 251 13.38 -6.39 -19.63
CA GLN A 251 13.63 -5.25 -18.73
C GLN A 251 13.70 -5.64 -17.26
N TYR A 252 13.30 -6.86 -16.94
CA TYR A 252 13.32 -7.41 -15.57
C TYR A 252 14.22 -8.64 -15.53
N LYS A 253 14.88 -8.87 -14.40
CA LYS A 253 15.73 -10.05 -14.16
C LYS A 253 15.77 -10.38 -12.68
N LEU A 254 16.01 -11.65 -12.37
CA LEU A 254 16.22 -12.09 -10.99
C LEU A 254 17.51 -11.48 -10.43
N VAL A 255 17.50 -11.14 -9.14
CA VAL A 255 18.72 -10.80 -8.40
C VAL A 255 19.60 -12.04 -8.26
N THR A 256 20.90 -11.83 -8.11
CA THR A 256 21.84 -12.94 -7.95
C THR A 256 21.81 -13.49 -6.53
N ASP A 257 21.75 -12.61 -5.54
CA ASP A 257 21.61 -12.96 -4.14
C ASP A 257 20.19 -12.65 -3.68
N TYR A 258 19.50 -13.65 -3.15
CA TYR A 258 18.12 -13.51 -2.74
C TYR A 258 17.95 -12.57 -1.52
N ASP A 259 18.95 -12.47 -0.63
CA ASP A 259 18.91 -11.55 0.52
C ASP A 259 18.98 -10.07 0.08
N ASP A 260 19.57 -9.79 -1.08
CA ASP A 260 19.63 -8.43 -1.64
C ASP A 260 18.25 -7.80 -1.82
N LEU A 261 17.19 -8.59 -2.02
CA LEU A 261 15.81 -8.08 -2.14
C LEU A 261 15.30 -7.36 -0.90
N PHE A 262 15.88 -7.64 0.26
CA PHE A 262 15.38 -7.18 1.56
C PHE A 262 16.35 -6.23 2.27
N THR A 263 17.27 -5.62 1.52
CA THR A 263 18.22 -4.63 2.03
C THR A 263 17.98 -3.26 1.42
N TYR A 264 18.21 -2.19 2.20
CA TYR A 264 18.01 -0.81 1.73
C TYR A 264 18.92 -0.43 0.55
N ALA A 265 20.11 -1.04 0.46
CA ALA A 265 21.10 -0.73 -0.58
C ALA A 265 20.69 -1.21 -1.98
N THR A 266 19.78 -2.16 -2.04
CA THR A 266 19.36 -2.83 -3.30
C THR A 266 17.86 -2.67 -3.59
N GLU A 267 17.20 -1.77 -2.89
CA GLU A 267 15.86 -1.30 -3.27
C GLU A 267 15.84 -0.90 -4.75
N TRP A 268 14.71 -1.13 -5.42
CA TRP A 268 14.56 -0.84 -6.85
C TRP A 268 15.43 -1.70 -7.77
N SER A 269 15.82 -2.90 -7.34
CA SER A 269 16.52 -3.85 -8.19
C SER A 269 15.71 -4.15 -9.47
N ASP A 270 16.36 -4.71 -10.49
CA ASP A 270 15.69 -5.09 -11.73
C ASP A 270 14.64 -6.22 -11.56
N GLU A 271 14.54 -6.81 -10.37
CA GLU A 271 13.50 -7.81 -10.07
C GLU A 271 12.17 -7.17 -9.66
N ILE A 272 12.16 -5.92 -9.19
CA ILE A 272 10.97 -5.27 -8.67
C ILE A 272 10.05 -4.81 -9.80
N ILE A 273 8.79 -5.27 -9.76
CA ILE A 273 7.73 -4.83 -10.68
C ILE A 273 6.87 -3.74 -10.04
N LEU A 274 6.45 -3.96 -8.79
CA LEU A 274 5.68 -2.99 -8.02
C LEU A 274 5.95 -3.14 -6.53
N ASP A 275 6.30 -2.04 -5.89
CA ASP A 275 6.49 -1.92 -4.46
C ASP A 275 5.56 -0.87 -3.87
N ILE A 276 5.22 -1.04 -2.59
CA ILE A 276 4.80 0.08 -1.74
C ILE A 276 6.06 0.73 -1.21
N ASN A 277 6.20 2.02 -1.51
CA ASN A 277 7.41 2.78 -1.18
C ASN A 277 7.29 3.42 0.19
N TYR A 278 8.32 3.25 0.99
CA TYR A 278 8.45 3.87 2.30
C TYR A 278 9.75 4.66 2.36
N ILE A 279 9.80 5.65 3.23
CA ILE A 279 10.99 6.49 3.42
C ILE A 279 11.16 6.81 4.89
N SER A 280 12.35 6.58 5.43
CA SER A 280 12.70 7.01 6.79
C SER A 280 13.08 8.48 6.83
N ALA A 281 13.83 8.96 5.85
CA ALA A 281 14.34 10.31 5.78
C ALA A 281 13.22 11.37 5.79
N GLY A 282 13.12 12.15 6.87
CA GLY A 282 12.04 13.12 7.05
C GLY A 282 10.67 12.52 7.34
N GLY A 283 10.58 11.22 7.57
CA GLY A 283 9.35 10.52 7.94
C GLY A 283 8.69 11.13 9.18
N LYS A 284 7.41 11.44 9.07
CA LYS A 284 6.66 12.20 10.10
C LYS A 284 5.62 11.36 10.81
N ARG A 285 5.51 10.06 10.51
CA ARG A 285 4.57 9.21 11.21
C ARG A 285 4.80 9.24 12.71
N GLY A 286 3.74 9.45 13.45
CA GLY A 286 3.71 9.41 14.90
C GLY A 286 2.46 8.67 15.38
N TRP A 287 2.41 8.34 16.65
CA TRP A 287 1.35 7.57 17.28
C TRP A 287 -0.07 8.18 17.11
N GLY A 288 -0.17 9.46 16.81
CA GLY A 288 -1.44 10.15 16.58
C GLY A 288 -1.66 10.61 15.13
N ASP A 289 -0.74 10.32 14.21
CA ASP A 289 -0.79 10.79 12.82
C ASP A 289 -0.45 9.68 11.82
N ALA A 290 -1.44 8.85 11.57
CA ALA A 290 -1.33 7.72 10.67
C ALA A 290 -1.21 8.10 9.18
N GLY A 291 -1.76 9.24 8.80
CA GLY A 291 -1.75 9.73 7.42
C GLY A 291 -0.51 10.52 7.04
N ALA A 292 0.43 10.69 7.96
CA ALA A 292 1.69 11.38 7.65
C ALA A 292 2.56 10.54 6.71
N CYS A 293 3.23 11.19 5.77
CA CYS A 293 4.21 10.55 4.90
C CYS A 293 5.39 10.04 5.74
N GLY A 294 5.83 8.81 5.49
CA GLY A 294 6.95 8.24 6.24
C GLY A 294 7.26 6.80 5.89
N GLY A 295 7.86 6.14 6.85
CA GLY A 295 8.28 4.76 6.75
C GLY A 295 7.16 3.74 7.05
N THR A 296 7.54 2.48 7.21
CA THR A 296 6.67 1.36 7.58
C THR A 296 6.82 0.98 9.05
N VAL A 297 5.78 0.40 9.64
CA VAL A 297 5.81 -0.18 10.98
C VAL A 297 6.16 -1.67 10.96
N ILE A 298 6.19 -2.30 9.79
CA ILE A 298 6.39 -3.75 9.65
C ILE A 298 7.62 -4.25 10.42
N PRO A 299 8.83 -3.65 10.29
CA PRO A 299 10.00 -4.12 11.03
C PRO A 299 9.84 -4.07 12.55
N ALA A 300 9.16 -3.08 13.08
CA ALA A 300 8.87 -3.01 14.51
C ALA A 300 7.87 -4.10 14.93
N MET A 301 6.82 -4.34 14.15
CA MET A 301 5.82 -5.37 14.43
C MET A 301 6.44 -6.76 14.51
N ILE A 302 7.16 -7.17 13.45
CA ILE A 302 7.70 -8.54 13.33
C ILE A 302 9.05 -8.73 14.03
N GLY A 303 9.70 -7.65 14.46
CA GLY A 303 11.01 -7.69 15.10
C GLY A 303 11.01 -8.52 16.39
N VAL A 304 12.14 -9.12 16.69
CA VAL A 304 12.33 -9.95 17.87
C VAL A 304 12.33 -9.08 19.13
N ASP A 305 11.45 -9.38 20.09
CA ASP A 305 11.35 -8.58 21.32
C ASP A 305 12.60 -8.75 22.21
N GLY A 306 13.09 -7.62 22.75
CA GLY A 306 14.26 -7.60 23.62
C GLY A 306 15.56 -8.09 23.00
N LEU A 307 15.66 -8.08 21.65
CA LEU A 307 16.87 -8.50 20.93
C LEU A 307 18.05 -7.59 21.29
N THR A 308 19.12 -8.19 21.80
CA THR A 308 20.35 -7.49 22.19
C THR A 308 21.59 -8.30 21.84
N TYR A 309 22.68 -7.60 21.56
CA TYR A 309 23.98 -8.18 21.23
C TYR A 309 25.02 -7.76 22.27
N VAL A 310 25.83 -8.73 22.76
CA VAL A 310 26.87 -8.49 23.72
C VAL A 310 28.19 -9.11 23.22
N GLY A 311 29.20 -8.30 23.06
CA GLY A 311 30.47 -8.70 22.47
C GLY A 311 30.66 -8.23 21.03
N GLY A 312 31.71 -8.72 20.36
CA GLY A 312 31.94 -8.46 18.93
C GLY A 312 32.23 -7.00 18.59
N GLN A 313 32.92 -6.25 19.50
CA GLN A 313 33.32 -4.88 19.17
C GLN A 313 34.38 -4.90 18.05
N GLU A 314 33.99 -4.45 16.87
CA GLU A 314 34.97 -4.04 15.87
C GLU A 314 35.63 -2.75 16.32
N THR A 315 36.96 -2.68 16.22
CA THR A 315 37.76 -1.50 16.61
C THR A 315 37.30 -0.28 15.79
N GLY A 316 36.63 0.65 16.45
CA GLY A 316 36.15 1.92 15.82
C GLY A 316 34.67 1.99 15.48
N HIS A 317 33.90 0.91 15.69
CA HIS A 317 32.46 0.86 15.55
C HIS A 317 31.80 0.55 16.89
N GLY A 318 30.54 0.95 17.07
CA GLY A 318 29.73 0.62 18.25
C GLY A 318 29.51 -0.89 18.43
N PRO A 319 28.68 -1.29 19.39
CA PRO A 319 28.33 -2.70 19.56
C PRO A 319 27.76 -3.27 18.25
N TYR A 320 28.14 -4.50 17.93
CA TYR A 320 27.61 -5.21 16.77
C TYR A 320 26.07 -5.28 16.85
N THR A 321 25.41 -4.99 15.76
CA THR A 321 23.95 -5.11 15.60
C THR A 321 23.68 -5.51 14.16
N GLU A 322 23.04 -6.65 13.94
CA GLU A 322 22.62 -7.07 12.60
C GLU A 322 21.15 -6.75 12.36
N PHE A 323 20.32 -7.06 13.36
CA PHE A 323 18.89 -6.73 13.34
C PHE A 323 18.53 -5.90 14.57
N GLU A 324 17.61 -4.98 14.40
CA GLU A 324 17.03 -4.27 15.54
C GLU A 324 15.85 -5.07 16.12
N GLY A 325 15.60 -4.89 17.41
CA GLY A 325 14.47 -5.51 18.09
C GLY A 325 13.12 -4.94 17.66
N GLY A 326 12.05 -5.61 18.07
CA GLY A 326 10.68 -5.20 17.78
C GLY A 326 9.68 -5.79 18.78
N TRP A 327 8.46 -6.06 18.33
CA TRP A 327 7.35 -6.39 19.23
C TRP A 327 6.88 -7.84 19.19
N GLY A 328 7.52 -8.70 18.40
CA GLY A 328 7.32 -10.15 18.37
C GLY A 328 5.98 -10.61 17.82
N PHE A 329 5.41 -9.88 16.86
CA PHE A 329 4.23 -10.33 16.11
C PHE A 329 4.60 -11.19 14.90
N CYS A 330 3.63 -11.93 14.39
CA CYS A 330 3.72 -12.73 13.16
C CYS A 330 4.91 -13.70 13.17
N VAL A 331 5.03 -14.51 14.23
CA VAL A 331 6.06 -15.53 14.35
C VAL A 331 5.75 -16.73 13.45
N ILE A 332 6.77 -17.28 12.80
CA ILE A 332 6.61 -18.40 11.86
C ILE A 332 6.39 -19.70 12.64
N THR A 333 5.48 -20.55 12.16
CA THR A 333 5.25 -21.86 12.74
C THR A 333 6.42 -22.79 12.46
N ARG A 334 6.60 -23.82 13.32
CA ARG A 334 7.63 -24.84 13.07
C ARG A 334 7.35 -25.59 11.75
N ASP A 335 6.09 -25.90 11.48
CA ASP A 335 5.68 -26.65 10.28
C ASP A 335 6.03 -25.86 9.00
N ALA A 336 5.82 -24.54 8.99
CA ALA A 336 6.21 -23.67 7.89
C ALA A 336 7.75 -23.64 7.69
N TYR A 337 8.52 -23.58 8.78
CA TYR A 337 9.98 -23.66 8.69
C TYR A 337 10.45 -25.01 8.14
N GLU A 338 9.86 -26.12 8.59
CA GLU A 338 10.21 -27.48 8.19
C GLU A 338 9.70 -27.84 6.79
N ALA A 339 8.75 -27.08 6.22
CA ALA A 339 8.25 -27.28 4.87
C ALA A 339 9.25 -26.91 3.77
N PHE A 340 10.30 -26.15 4.10
CA PHE A 340 11.37 -25.87 3.14
C PHE A 340 12.18 -27.13 2.84
N GLU A 341 12.42 -27.41 1.57
CA GLU A 341 13.28 -28.51 1.14
C GLU A 341 14.73 -28.35 1.68
N PRO A 342 15.42 -29.48 2.02
CA PRO A 342 16.82 -29.40 2.43
C PRO A 342 17.69 -28.74 1.35
N GLY A 343 18.40 -27.67 1.72
CA GLY A 343 19.26 -26.89 0.81
C GLY A 343 18.53 -25.77 0.04
N ASP A 344 17.25 -25.54 0.32
CA ASP A 344 16.57 -24.35 -0.20
C ASP A 344 17.13 -23.09 0.46
N ILE A 345 17.90 -22.32 -0.31
CA ILE A 345 18.54 -21.09 0.17
C ILE A 345 17.54 -20.01 0.60
N ARG A 346 16.29 -20.09 0.14
CA ARG A 346 15.25 -19.13 0.50
C ARG A 346 14.83 -19.24 1.96
N ARG A 347 14.95 -20.42 2.56
CA ARG A 347 14.58 -20.65 3.97
C ARG A 347 15.35 -19.69 4.89
N ASP A 348 16.67 -19.68 4.79
CA ASP A 348 17.53 -18.94 5.71
C ASP A 348 17.53 -17.41 5.46
N VAL A 349 17.04 -16.99 4.29
CA VAL A 349 16.73 -15.58 3.98
C VAL A 349 15.34 -15.20 4.47
N ALA A 350 14.37 -16.11 4.37
CA ALA A 350 12.98 -15.82 4.75
C ALA A 350 12.75 -15.91 6.24
N VAL A 351 13.45 -16.84 6.92
CA VAL A 351 13.23 -17.17 8.33
C VAL A 351 14.50 -17.00 9.13
N LEU A 352 14.43 -16.21 10.19
CA LEU A 352 15.43 -16.18 11.23
C LEU A 352 15.13 -17.29 12.25
N ASN A 353 15.94 -18.36 12.24
CA ASN A 353 15.95 -19.38 13.30
C ASN A 353 16.87 -18.90 14.42
N LEU A 354 16.31 -18.46 15.55
CA LEU A 354 17.07 -17.86 16.63
C LEU A 354 18.05 -18.84 17.29
N ASP A 355 17.72 -20.11 17.41
CA ASP A 355 18.63 -21.09 18.01
C ASP A 355 19.92 -21.21 17.18
N THR A 356 19.77 -21.41 15.87
CA THR A 356 20.93 -21.47 14.95
C THR A 356 21.68 -20.14 14.92
N TYR A 357 20.96 -19.03 14.88
CA TYR A 357 21.55 -17.70 14.86
C TYR A 357 22.34 -17.39 16.13
N GLN A 358 21.84 -17.77 17.30
CA GLN A 358 22.56 -17.61 18.56
C GLN A 358 23.85 -18.43 18.57
N GLU A 359 23.87 -19.69 18.06
CA GLU A 359 25.06 -20.52 17.94
C GLU A 359 26.09 -19.91 16.99
N GLU A 360 25.66 -19.44 15.81
CA GLU A 360 26.54 -18.80 14.84
C GLU A 360 27.17 -17.52 15.39
N MET A 361 26.40 -16.70 16.07
CA MET A 361 26.88 -15.47 16.68
C MET A 361 27.82 -15.76 17.87
N MET A 362 27.53 -16.76 18.66
CA MET A 362 28.41 -17.18 19.76
C MET A 362 29.77 -17.66 19.23
N ASN A 363 29.81 -18.35 18.09
CA ASN A 363 31.05 -18.75 17.43
C ASN A 363 31.89 -17.54 16.95
N ARG A 364 31.23 -16.37 16.76
CA ARG A 364 31.87 -15.07 16.46
C ARG A 364 32.19 -14.26 17.73
N GLY A 365 31.96 -14.82 18.92
CA GLY A 365 32.19 -14.14 20.21
C GLY A 365 31.09 -13.10 20.55
N ILE A 366 29.90 -13.24 19.98
CA ILE A 366 28.76 -12.34 20.19
C ILE A 366 27.62 -13.12 20.84
N ALA A 367 27.25 -12.75 22.05
CA ALA A 367 26.07 -13.31 22.69
C ALA A 367 24.82 -12.56 22.23
N VAL A 368 23.81 -13.29 21.75
CA VAL A 368 22.50 -12.76 21.34
C VAL A 368 21.47 -13.15 22.39
N ASN A 369 20.77 -12.16 22.94
CA ASN A 369 19.67 -12.38 23.88
C ASN A 369 18.38 -11.82 23.30
N TYR A 370 17.23 -12.40 23.69
CA TYR A 370 15.90 -11.94 23.32
C TYR A 370 14.87 -12.33 24.38
N THR A 371 13.67 -11.77 24.26
CA THR A 371 12.52 -12.10 25.11
C THR A 371 11.49 -12.87 24.29
N GLY A 372 11.19 -14.10 24.70
CA GLY A 372 10.09 -14.86 24.09
C GLY A 372 8.75 -14.27 24.52
N ARG A 373 7.90 -13.93 23.53
CA ARG A 373 6.53 -13.44 23.75
C ARG A 373 5.50 -14.54 23.51
N TYR A 374 4.23 -14.15 23.51
CA TYR A 374 3.13 -15.09 23.27
C TYR A 374 3.32 -15.81 21.92
N GLN A 375 3.07 -17.11 21.88
CA GLN A 375 3.27 -17.99 20.72
C GLN A 375 4.71 -18.02 20.17
N ASN A 376 5.73 -17.66 20.96
CA ASN A 376 7.12 -17.70 20.52
C ASN A 376 7.50 -19.10 20.04
N THR A 377 7.96 -19.20 18.80
CA THR A 377 8.44 -20.44 18.17
C THR A 377 9.96 -20.49 18.04
N GLY A 378 10.63 -19.36 18.22
CA GLY A 378 12.04 -19.16 17.87
C GLY A 378 12.28 -18.90 16.38
N TYR A 379 11.23 -18.89 15.54
CA TYR A 379 11.30 -18.62 14.11
C TYR A 379 10.62 -17.30 13.78
N PHE A 380 11.35 -16.37 13.18
CA PHE A 380 10.86 -15.01 12.88
C PHE A 380 10.94 -14.70 11.38
N LEU A 381 10.08 -13.81 10.89
CA LEU A 381 10.14 -13.29 9.52
C LEU A 381 11.44 -12.48 9.34
N ARG A 382 12.43 -13.00 8.58
CA ARG A 382 13.73 -12.34 8.44
C ARG A 382 13.72 -11.27 7.35
N LYS A 383 12.92 -11.44 6.31
CA LYS A 383 12.89 -10.57 5.12
C LYS A 383 12.78 -9.07 5.44
N TYR A 384 11.89 -8.73 6.35
CA TYR A 384 11.58 -7.35 6.70
C TYR A 384 12.02 -6.98 8.12
N LEU A 385 12.93 -7.73 8.74
CA LEU A 385 13.51 -7.32 10.01
C LEU A 385 14.22 -5.98 9.86
N GLY A 386 14.07 -5.13 10.88
CA GLY A 386 14.76 -3.85 10.95
C GLY A 386 16.27 -4.02 10.99
N ARG A 387 16.97 -3.39 10.07
CA ARG A 387 18.44 -3.36 10.03
C ARG A 387 18.95 -1.98 10.47
N PRO A 388 20.15 -1.88 11.07
CA PRO A 388 20.73 -0.60 11.44
C PRO A 388 20.72 0.42 10.28
N GLY A 389 20.29 1.63 10.58
CA GLY A 389 20.17 2.70 9.59
C GLY A 389 18.80 2.80 8.92
N GLY A 390 17.95 1.77 8.97
CA GLY A 390 16.65 1.75 8.28
C GLY A 390 15.59 2.69 8.86
N LYS A 391 15.84 3.33 10.00
CA LYS A 391 15.00 4.36 10.60
C LYS A 391 15.80 5.62 10.97
N ALA A 392 16.88 5.87 10.23
CA ALA A 392 17.70 7.06 10.41
C ALA A 392 16.98 8.31 9.85
N ASP A 393 17.28 9.47 10.42
CA ASP A 393 16.83 10.79 9.94
C ASP A 393 15.29 11.01 9.92
N GLN A 394 14.50 10.19 10.63
CA GLN A 394 13.07 10.41 10.79
C GLN A 394 12.79 11.65 11.66
N ALA A 395 11.65 12.31 11.40
CA ALA A 395 11.15 13.44 12.18
C ALA A 395 10.01 13.06 13.13
N GLY A 396 9.45 11.84 12.98
CA GLY A 396 8.38 11.26 13.80
C GLY A 396 8.91 10.20 14.77
N ASP A 397 8.06 9.22 15.10
CA ASP A 397 8.46 8.07 15.93
C ASP A 397 9.32 7.09 15.14
N ALA A 398 10.47 6.72 15.71
CA ALA A 398 11.45 5.86 15.02
C ALA A 398 10.85 4.51 14.60
N ASP A 399 10.06 3.87 15.46
CA ASP A 399 9.49 2.55 15.19
C ASP A 399 8.39 2.55 14.12
N LEU A 400 7.89 3.73 13.74
CA LEU A 400 6.88 3.93 12.71
C LEU A 400 7.44 4.38 11.36
N ASN A 401 8.75 4.58 11.26
CA ASN A 401 9.38 5.18 10.09
C ASN A 401 10.58 4.37 9.60
N TRP A 402 10.38 3.07 9.38
CA TRP A 402 11.37 2.22 8.74
C TRP A 402 11.36 2.40 7.21
N GLU A 403 12.50 2.27 6.59
CA GLU A 403 12.70 2.52 5.15
C GLU A 403 12.30 1.34 4.24
N ASN A 404 12.13 0.14 4.78
CA ASN A 404 11.86 -1.05 3.98
C ASN A 404 10.69 -0.91 3.02
N ASN A 405 10.92 -0.91 1.72
CA ASN A 405 9.85 -1.05 0.73
C ASN A 405 9.17 -2.41 0.85
N PHE A 406 7.87 -2.45 0.63
CA PHE A 406 7.13 -3.71 0.62
C PHE A 406 6.87 -4.17 -0.83
N HIS A 407 7.38 -5.37 -1.17
CA HIS A 407 7.25 -5.95 -2.50
C HIS A 407 5.84 -6.49 -2.74
N LEU A 408 5.09 -5.88 -3.66
CA LEU A 408 3.79 -6.37 -4.10
C LEU A 408 3.93 -7.41 -5.21
N TYR A 409 4.70 -7.08 -6.26
CA TYR A 409 4.95 -7.99 -7.38
C TYR A 409 6.42 -7.97 -7.78
N ARG A 410 7.01 -9.15 -7.94
CA ARG A 410 8.39 -9.35 -8.37
C ARG A 410 8.48 -10.22 -9.63
N TYR A 411 9.57 -10.09 -10.36
CA TYR A 411 9.80 -10.87 -11.58
C TYR A 411 9.83 -12.39 -11.33
N ALA A 412 10.31 -12.84 -10.18
CA ALA A 412 10.24 -14.25 -9.79
C ALA A 412 8.79 -14.76 -9.80
N GLU A 413 7.84 -14.00 -9.25
CA GLU A 413 6.42 -14.32 -9.28
C GLU A 413 5.88 -14.31 -10.71
N THR A 414 6.30 -13.37 -11.56
CA THR A 414 5.94 -13.33 -12.98
C THR A 414 6.29 -14.65 -13.69
N LEU A 415 7.45 -15.21 -13.41
CA LEU A 415 7.88 -16.50 -13.97
C LEU A 415 7.03 -17.66 -13.47
N LEU A 416 6.67 -17.68 -12.16
CA LEU A 416 5.82 -18.70 -11.57
C LEU A 416 4.39 -18.62 -12.10
N VAL A 417 3.83 -17.41 -12.19
CA VAL A 417 2.50 -17.16 -12.77
C VAL A 417 2.45 -17.60 -14.25
N ALA A 418 3.50 -17.26 -15.02
CA ALA A 418 3.59 -17.70 -16.42
C ALA A 418 3.66 -19.23 -16.53
N ALA A 419 4.40 -19.92 -15.66
CA ALA A 419 4.51 -21.36 -15.64
C ALA A 419 3.17 -22.02 -15.29
N GLU A 420 2.48 -21.53 -14.27
CA GLU A 420 1.18 -22.04 -13.86
C GLU A 420 0.12 -21.83 -14.96
N LEU A 421 0.02 -20.60 -15.50
CA LEU A 421 -0.91 -20.31 -16.60
C LEU A 421 -0.62 -21.15 -17.83
N ALA A 422 0.66 -21.36 -18.18
CA ALA A 422 1.03 -22.22 -19.31
C ALA A 422 0.71 -23.69 -19.09
N TRP A 423 0.74 -24.17 -17.85
CA TRP A 423 0.33 -25.53 -17.52
C TRP A 423 -1.19 -25.71 -17.55
N ARG A 424 -1.95 -24.66 -17.23
CA ARG A 424 -3.41 -24.67 -17.18
C ARG A 424 -4.07 -24.41 -18.55
N THR A 425 -3.34 -23.86 -19.53
CA THR A 425 -3.83 -23.57 -20.89
C THR A 425 -3.40 -24.62 -21.91
#